data_c0041104c7748a1778b85f34274e942e
#
_entry.id   c0041104c7748a1778b85f34274e942e
#
_cell.length_a   1.000
_cell.length_b   1.000
_cell.length_c   1.000
_cell.angle_alpha   90.00
_cell.angle_beta   90.00
_cell.angle_gamma   90.00
#
_symmetry.space_group_name_H-M   'P 1'
#
loop_
_entity.id
_entity.type
_entity.pdbx_description
1 polymer ?
#
loop_
_entity_poly.entity_id
_entity_poly.type
_entity_poly.pdbx_seq_one_letter_code
_entity_poly.pdbx_strand_id
1 'polypeptide(L)'
;MILIASTALLFASVATAQPAGNGIQYFPAGPGSPFSTATRVGDVVYLSGQIGVGPDGKLPEGFEAQAKQTMENVGAGLKRVGLGWGDVFKCTVMIDNMADWPKFNTIYVPYFPAGKLPARSAFGADGLALGALLELECMAHAGKK
;
A
#
# COMPACT_ATOMS: atom_id res chain seq x y z
N MET A 1 39.81 -37.67 22.69
CA MET A 1 39.72 -36.56 21.74
C MET A 1 38.24 -36.25 21.60
N ILE A 2 37.78 -35.21 22.36
CA ILE A 2 36.33 -34.85 22.43
C ILE A 2 36.15 -33.64 21.54
N LEU A 3 35.36 -33.82 20.47
CA LEU A 3 34.92 -32.73 19.59
C LEU A 3 33.74 -31.98 20.24
N ILE A 4 33.96 -30.71 20.60
CA ILE A 4 32.88 -29.81 21.03
C ILE A 4 32.37 -29.08 19.79
N ALA A 5 31.15 -29.43 19.35
CA ALA A 5 30.46 -28.72 18.27
C ALA A 5 29.83 -27.44 18.86
N SER A 6 30.35 -26.28 18.48
CA SER A 6 29.76 -24.96 18.80
C SER A 6 28.60 -24.68 17.86
N THR A 7 27.39 -24.71 18.38
CA THR A 7 26.20 -24.27 17.67
C THR A 7 26.06 -22.75 17.80
N ALA A 8 26.33 -22.01 16.73
CA ALA A 8 26.11 -20.57 16.69
C ALA A 8 24.62 -20.29 16.50
N LEU A 9 23.93 -19.75 17.52
CA LEU A 9 22.57 -19.20 17.38
C LEU A 9 22.65 -17.86 16.65
N LEU A 10 22.15 -17.83 15.43
CA LEU A 10 21.87 -16.56 14.72
C LEU A 10 20.62 -15.92 15.34
N PHE A 11 20.82 -14.90 16.16
CA PHE A 11 19.73 -14.01 16.57
C PHE A 11 19.40 -13.07 15.40
N ALA A 12 18.28 -13.32 14.72
CA ALA A 12 17.69 -12.36 13.80
C ALA A 12 17.23 -11.14 14.62
N SER A 13 17.93 -10.02 14.50
CA SER A 13 17.53 -8.74 15.07
C SER A 13 16.26 -8.26 14.38
N VAL A 14 15.12 -8.40 15.04
CA VAL A 14 13.88 -7.71 14.65
C VAL A 14 14.11 -6.23 15.01
N ALA A 15 14.31 -5.40 14.00
CA ALA A 15 14.36 -3.96 14.18
C ALA A 15 12.99 -3.48 14.67
N THR A 16 12.82 -3.32 15.97
CA THR A 16 11.67 -2.67 16.58
C THR A 16 11.72 -1.19 16.20
N ALA A 17 10.79 -0.74 15.34
CA ALA A 17 10.60 0.67 15.07
C ALA A 17 10.27 1.39 16.37
N GLN A 18 11.13 2.33 16.78
CA GLN A 18 10.95 3.12 17.98
C GLN A 18 9.77 4.08 17.76
N PRO A 19 8.78 4.16 18.67
CA PRO A 19 7.71 5.14 18.52
C PRO A 19 8.32 6.55 18.60
N ALA A 20 8.05 7.37 17.58
CA ALA A 20 8.36 8.79 17.64
C ALA A 20 7.61 9.43 18.81
N GLY A 21 8.19 10.43 19.48
CA GLY A 21 7.65 11.05 20.70
C GLY A 21 6.24 11.68 20.59
N ASN A 22 5.62 11.66 19.41
CA ASN A 22 4.24 12.12 19.12
C ASN A 22 3.24 10.99 18.82
N GLY A 23 3.62 9.72 19.01
CA GLY A 23 2.75 8.57 18.73
C GLY A 23 2.57 8.23 17.25
N ILE A 24 3.32 8.87 16.34
CA ILE A 24 3.29 8.60 14.90
C ILE A 24 4.48 7.72 14.53
N GLN A 25 4.21 6.61 13.84
CA GLN A 25 5.22 5.77 13.22
C GLN A 25 5.27 6.07 11.70
N TYR A 26 6.47 6.31 11.18
CA TYR A 26 6.70 6.57 9.76
C TYR A 26 7.34 5.36 9.09
N PHE A 27 6.88 5.01 7.89
CA PHE A 27 7.45 3.97 7.01
C PHE A 27 8.01 4.65 5.76
N PRO A 28 9.31 4.99 5.71
CA PRO A 28 9.90 5.76 4.62
C PRO A 28 9.73 5.06 3.27
N ALA A 29 9.46 5.80 2.21
CA ALA A 29 9.34 5.24 0.85
C ALA A 29 10.71 4.85 0.27
N GLY A 30 11.76 5.61 0.57
CA GLY A 30 13.13 5.36 0.12
C GLY A 30 13.99 6.62 0.19
N PRO A 31 15.28 6.52 -0.09
CA PRO A 31 16.17 7.68 -0.14
C PRO A 31 15.67 8.72 -1.16
N GLY A 32 15.60 9.99 -0.75
CA GLY A 32 15.18 11.10 -1.61
C GLY A 32 13.68 11.21 -1.86
N SER A 33 12.85 10.28 -1.37
CA SER A 33 11.40 10.39 -1.48
C SER A 33 10.87 11.55 -0.62
N PRO A 34 9.98 12.42 -1.16
CA PRO A 34 9.40 13.52 -0.40
C PRO A 34 8.24 13.10 0.52
N PHE A 35 7.92 11.80 0.59
CA PHE A 35 6.82 11.24 1.39
C PHE A 35 7.19 9.86 1.96
N SER A 36 6.39 9.39 2.92
CA SER A 36 6.47 8.03 3.45
C SER A 36 5.60 7.07 2.64
N THR A 37 5.95 5.79 2.57
CA THR A 37 5.05 4.76 2.02
C THR A 37 3.74 4.72 2.81
N ALA A 38 3.85 4.86 4.13
CA ALA A 38 2.71 4.91 5.04
C ALA A 38 3.09 5.62 6.34
N THR A 39 2.07 6.04 7.07
CA THR A 39 2.18 6.47 8.47
C THR A 39 1.19 5.70 9.32
N ARG A 40 1.55 5.39 10.57
CA ARG A 40 0.65 4.76 11.54
C ARG A 40 0.41 5.68 12.72
N VAL A 41 -0.88 5.85 13.08
CA VAL A 41 -1.32 6.57 14.27
C VAL A 41 -2.27 5.65 15.04
N GLY A 42 -1.88 5.23 16.23
CA GLY A 42 -2.61 4.22 16.98
C GLY A 42 -2.77 2.92 16.17
N ASP A 43 -3.99 2.49 15.95
CA ASP A 43 -4.31 1.28 15.18
C ASP A 43 -4.67 1.56 13.71
N VAL A 44 -4.49 2.79 13.24
CA VAL A 44 -4.75 3.15 11.85
C VAL A 44 -3.45 3.37 11.11
N VAL A 45 -3.33 2.72 9.94
CA VAL A 45 -2.28 2.93 8.96
C VAL A 45 -2.86 3.68 7.78
N TYR A 46 -2.23 4.79 7.43
CA TYR A 46 -2.52 5.63 6.27
C TYR A 46 -1.47 5.32 5.20
N LEU A 47 -1.86 4.72 4.09
CA LEU A 47 -0.97 4.53 2.96
C LEU A 47 -0.97 5.78 2.08
N SER A 48 0.18 6.14 1.56
CA SER A 48 0.25 7.17 0.51
C SER A 48 -0.42 6.69 -0.77
N GLY A 49 -1.00 7.61 -1.53
CA GLY A 49 -1.56 7.35 -2.83
C GLY A 49 -0.59 6.62 -3.74
N GLN A 50 -1.09 5.66 -4.49
CA GLN A 50 -0.34 4.86 -5.45
C GLN A 50 -0.93 5.04 -6.83
N ILE A 51 -0.07 5.29 -7.81
CA ILE A 51 -0.35 5.23 -9.24
C ILE A 51 0.24 3.96 -9.82
N GLY A 52 -0.12 3.63 -11.05
CA GLY A 52 0.28 2.39 -11.71
C GLY A 52 1.70 2.36 -12.27
N VAL A 53 2.68 2.96 -11.59
CA VAL A 53 4.09 2.87 -11.99
C VAL A 53 4.62 1.48 -11.75
N GLY A 54 5.14 0.86 -12.81
CA GLY A 54 5.76 -0.45 -12.77
C GLY A 54 7.17 -0.45 -12.15
N PRO A 55 7.78 -1.64 -11.98
CA PRO A 55 9.13 -1.77 -11.44
C PRO A 55 10.22 -1.10 -12.28
N ASP A 56 9.94 -0.88 -13.57
CA ASP A 56 10.81 -0.16 -14.53
C ASP A 56 10.68 1.37 -14.42
N GLY A 57 9.88 1.88 -13.49
CA GLY A 57 9.62 3.30 -13.29
C GLY A 57 8.67 3.93 -14.31
N LYS A 58 7.96 3.12 -15.13
CA LYS A 58 7.04 3.60 -16.16
C LYS A 58 5.59 3.24 -15.86
N LEU A 59 4.67 4.05 -16.39
CA LEU A 59 3.27 3.71 -16.44
C LEU A 59 3.02 2.75 -17.61
N PRO A 60 2.35 1.60 -17.40
CA PRO A 60 1.91 0.75 -18.50
C PRO A 60 0.85 1.45 -19.34
N GLU A 61 0.68 1.00 -20.58
CA GLU A 61 -0.27 1.56 -21.52
C GLU A 61 -1.71 1.17 -21.14
N GLY A 62 -2.60 2.16 -21.11
CA GLY A 62 -4.04 2.00 -20.94
C GLY A 62 -4.49 1.83 -19.49
N PHE A 63 -5.77 2.14 -19.27
CA PHE A 63 -6.38 2.22 -17.94
C PHE A 63 -6.32 0.89 -17.17
N GLU A 64 -6.66 -0.22 -17.81
CA GLU A 64 -6.72 -1.52 -17.14
C GLU A 64 -5.36 -1.98 -16.60
N ALA A 65 -4.30 -1.78 -17.40
CA ALA A 65 -2.95 -2.13 -17.00
C ALA A 65 -2.47 -1.25 -15.85
N GLN A 66 -2.73 0.07 -15.92
CA GLN A 66 -2.42 0.99 -14.83
C GLN A 66 -3.22 0.68 -13.57
N ALA A 67 -4.51 0.39 -13.68
CA ALA A 67 -5.35 0.03 -12.54
C ALA A 67 -4.87 -1.24 -11.82
N LYS A 68 -4.52 -2.28 -12.56
CA LYS A 68 -3.93 -3.50 -11.99
C LYS A 68 -2.61 -3.21 -11.28
N GLN A 69 -1.70 -2.47 -11.93
CA GLN A 69 -0.43 -2.11 -11.32
C GLN A 69 -0.62 -1.22 -10.07
N THR A 70 -1.59 -0.30 -10.08
CA THR A 70 -1.95 0.50 -8.90
C THR A 70 -2.38 -0.40 -7.73
N MET A 71 -3.23 -1.39 -7.97
CA MET A 71 -3.64 -2.35 -6.94
C MET A 71 -2.44 -3.14 -6.40
N GLU A 72 -1.54 -3.61 -7.27
CA GLU A 72 -0.31 -4.30 -6.85
C GLU A 72 0.59 -3.40 -5.98
N ASN A 73 0.72 -2.12 -6.34
CA ASN A 73 1.52 -1.16 -5.59
C ASN A 73 0.92 -0.89 -4.18
N VAL A 74 -0.40 -0.74 -4.07
CA VAL A 74 -1.09 -0.65 -2.77
C VAL A 74 -0.88 -1.93 -1.96
N GLY A 75 -1.02 -3.11 -2.58
CA GLY A 75 -0.76 -4.41 -1.93
C GLY A 75 0.68 -4.53 -1.41
N ALA A 76 1.66 -4.07 -2.18
CA ALA A 76 3.06 -4.01 -1.75
C ALA A 76 3.25 -3.05 -0.55
N GLY A 77 2.60 -1.89 -0.56
CA GLY A 77 2.58 -0.95 0.56
C GLY A 77 2.01 -1.56 1.83
N LEU A 78 0.86 -2.25 1.73
CA LEU A 78 0.25 -3.00 2.84
C LEU A 78 1.21 -4.05 3.40
N LYS A 79 1.79 -4.87 2.54
CA LYS A 79 2.75 -5.91 2.94
C LYS A 79 3.97 -5.33 3.65
N ARG A 80 4.46 -4.17 3.23
CA ARG A 80 5.60 -3.50 3.85
C ARG A 80 5.34 -3.10 5.31
N VAL A 81 4.08 -2.84 5.65
CA VAL A 81 3.66 -2.51 7.03
C VAL A 81 3.06 -3.71 7.78
N GLY A 82 3.19 -4.93 7.23
CA GLY A 82 2.73 -6.18 7.85
C GLY A 82 1.22 -6.41 7.75
N LEU A 83 0.54 -5.77 6.81
CA LEU A 83 -0.91 -5.83 6.59
C LEU A 83 -1.25 -6.45 5.23
N GLY A 84 -2.54 -6.67 5.00
CA GLY A 84 -3.07 -7.17 3.75
C GLY A 84 -4.42 -6.55 3.41
N TRP A 85 -4.99 -6.96 2.27
CA TRP A 85 -6.26 -6.45 1.78
C TRP A 85 -7.44 -6.66 2.75
N GLY A 86 -7.38 -7.69 3.58
CA GLY A 86 -8.38 -7.97 4.60
C GLY A 86 -8.38 -6.99 5.80
N ASP A 87 -7.34 -6.17 5.91
CA ASP A 87 -7.17 -5.17 6.96
C ASP A 87 -7.58 -3.76 6.47
N VAL A 88 -7.82 -3.59 5.17
CA VAL A 88 -8.24 -2.30 4.56
C VAL A 88 -9.71 -2.03 4.91
N PHE A 89 -10.00 -0.84 5.40
CA PHE A 89 -11.37 -0.43 5.75
C PHE A 89 -11.88 0.81 5.00
N LYS A 90 -10.98 1.58 4.37
CA LYS A 90 -11.33 2.76 3.58
C LYS A 90 -10.36 2.94 2.42
N CYS A 91 -10.88 3.30 1.24
CA CYS A 91 -10.08 3.78 0.12
C CYS A 91 -10.68 5.03 -0.52
N THR A 92 -9.83 5.86 -1.10
CA THR A 92 -10.19 6.98 -1.97
C THR A 92 -9.60 6.74 -3.36
N VAL A 93 -10.42 6.85 -4.37
CA VAL A 93 -10.06 6.62 -5.77
C VAL A 93 -10.13 7.94 -6.53
N MET A 94 -9.05 8.30 -7.18
CA MET A 94 -8.95 9.43 -8.09
C MET A 94 -8.79 8.89 -9.50
N ILE A 95 -9.66 9.26 -10.43
CA ILE A 95 -9.68 8.76 -11.81
C ILE A 95 -9.63 9.95 -12.76
N ASP A 96 -8.72 9.91 -13.72
CA ASP A 96 -8.60 10.94 -14.76
C ASP A 96 -9.88 11.04 -15.60
N ASN A 97 -10.44 9.90 -16.04
CA ASN A 97 -11.70 9.83 -16.76
C ASN A 97 -12.72 8.96 -16.03
N MET A 98 -13.77 9.57 -15.48
CA MET A 98 -14.84 8.85 -14.75
C MET A 98 -15.63 7.83 -15.60
N ALA A 99 -15.53 7.86 -16.93
CA ALA A 99 -16.09 6.82 -17.78
C ALA A 99 -15.42 5.44 -17.55
N ASP A 100 -14.20 5.39 -17.01
CA ASP A 100 -13.50 4.15 -16.66
C ASP A 100 -13.92 3.58 -15.28
N TRP A 101 -14.79 4.26 -14.54
CA TRP A 101 -15.27 3.82 -13.22
C TRP A 101 -15.84 2.40 -13.19
N PRO A 102 -16.76 2.00 -14.13
CA PRO A 102 -17.27 0.62 -14.14
C PRO A 102 -16.15 -0.41 -14.37
N LYS A 103 -15.19 -0.10 -15.22
CA LYS A 103 -14.04 -0.96 -15.50
C LYS A 103 -13.14 -1.11 -14.27
N PHE A 104 -12.88 -0.03 -13.54
CA PHE A 104 -12.13 -0.09 -12.30
C PHE A 104 -12.78 -1.04 -11.28
N ASN A 105 -14.10 -1.02 -11.13
CA ASN A 105 -14.80 -1.90 -10.19
C ASN A 105 -14.53 -3.39 -10.46
N THR A 106 -14.42 -3.82 -11.71
CA THR A 106 -14.12 -5.21 -12.06
C THR A 106 -12.70 -5.63 -11.67
N ILE A 107 -11.77 -4.67 -11.62
CA ILE A 107 -10.37 -4.90 -11.21
C ILE A 107 -10.25 -4.84 -9.69
N TYR A 108 -10.90 -3.88 -9.05
CA TYR A 108 -10.78 -3.57 -7.61
C TYR A 108 -11.39 -4.66 -6.71
N VAL A 109 -12.62 -5.09 -7.01
CA VAL A 109 -13.39 -5.97 -6.11
C VAL A 109 -12.67 -7.29 -5.79
N PRO A 110 -12.01 -7.98 -6.75
CA PRO A 110 -11.35 -9.26 -6.48
C PRO A 110 -10.18 -9.23 -5.48
N TYR A 111 -9.63 -8.06 -5.17
CA TYR A 111 -8.54 -7.95 -4.19
C TYR A 111 -9.01 -8.12 -2.74
N PHE A 112 -10.30 -7.93 -2.47
CA PHE A 112 -10.83 -7.98 -1.11
C PHE A 112 -11.48 -9.32 -0.78
N PRO A 113 -11.36 -9.81 0.47
CA PRO A 113 -12.10 -10.98 0.90
C PRO A 113 -13.61 -10.78 0.76
N ALA A 114 -14.33 -11.84 0.43
CA ALA A 114 -15.78 -11.80 0.28
C ALA A 114 -16.47 -11.20 1.51
N GLY A 115 -17.38 -10.25 1.30
CA GLY A 115 -18.09 -9.56 2.37
C GLY A 115 -17.28 -8.51 3.15
N LYS A 116 -16.04 -8.21 2.74
CA LYS A 116 -15.16 -7.24 3.41
C LYS A 116 -14.70 -6.10 2.49
N LEU A 117 -15.59 -5.61 1.64
CA LEU A 117 -15.28 -4.42 0.85
C LEU A 117 -15.14 -3.19 1.75
N PRO A 118 -14.06 -2.40 1.62
CA PRO A 118 -13.87 -1.18 2.41
C PRO A 118 -14.86 -0.09 2.01
N ALA A 119 -15.12 0.84 2.93
CA ALA A 119 -15.79 2.08 2.56
C ALA A 119 -14.97 2.79 1.49
N ARG A 120 -15.63 3.38 0.47
CA ARG A 120 -14.94 3.98 -0.67
C ARG A 120 -15.57 5.29 -1.11
N SER A 121 -14.71 6.25 -1.47
CA SER A 121 -15.09 7.45 -2.23
C SER A 121 -14.37 7.43 -3.58
N ALA A 122 -14.95 8.03 -4.59
CA ALA A 122 -14.32 8.21 -5.89
C ALA A 122 -14.71 9.56 -6.49
N PHE A 123 -13.78 10.16 -7.23
CA PHE A 123 -14.01 11.39 -7.97
C PHE A 123 -13.07 11.49 -9.18
N GLY A 124 -13.48 12.30 -10.15
CA GLY A 124 -12.63 12.68 -11.27
C GLY A 124 -11.54 13.65 -10.84
N ALA A 125 -10.33 13.47 -11.32
CA ALA A 125 -9.21 14.38 -11.10
C ALA A 125 -8.78 15.00 -12.42
N ASP A 126 -8.48 16.30 -12.42
CA ASP A 126 -7.92 17.00 -13.57
C ASP A 126 -6.40 16.81 -13.60
N GLY A 127 -5.98 15.65 -14.11
CA GLY A 127 -4.59 15.21 -14.15
C GLY A 127 -4.10 14.58 -12.84
N LEU A 128 -3.28 13.55 -13.00
CA LEU A 128 -2.61 12.83 -11.92
C LEU A 128 -1.10 12.82 -12.15
N ALA A 129 -0.33 12.51 -11.10
CA ALA A 129 1.12 12.46 -11.17
C ALA A 129 1.61 11.59 -12.34
N LEU A 130 2.60 12.09 -13.08
CA LEU A 130 3.20 11.44 -14.27
C LEU A 130 2.21 11.16 -15.41
N GLY A 131 1.02 11.76 -15.42
CA GLY A 131 -0.03 11.46 -16.40
C GLY A 131 -0.72 10.12 -16.15
N ALA A 132 -0.75 9.65 -14.91
CA ALA A 132 -1.48 8.45 -14.52
C ALA A 132 -3.00 8.60 -14.77
N LEU A 133 -3.64 7.49 -15.09
CA LEU A 133 -5.09 7.44 -15.32
C LEU A 133 -5.88 7.10 -14.05
N LEU A 134 -5.18 6.64 -13.01
CA LEU A 134 -5.75 6.26 -11.72
C LEU A 134 -4.74 6.48 -10.61
N GLU A 135 -5.22 6.97 -9.46
CA GLU A 135 -4.53 6.92 -8.18
C GLU A 135 -5.44 6.33 -7.11
N LEU A 136 -4.88 5.55 -6.20
CA LEU A 136 -5.61 4.93 -5.10
C LEU A 136 -4.86 5.12 -3.80
N GLU A 137 -5.51 5.70 -2.79
CA GLU A 137 -5.06 5.70 -1.41
C GLU A 137 -5.97 4.83 -0.55
N CYS A 138 -5.40 4.17 0.47
CA CYS A 138 -6.18 3.35 1.38
C CYS A 138 -5.74 3.55 2.84
N MET A 139 -6.67 3.26 3.75
CA MET A 139 -6.43 3.17 5.19
C MET A 139 -6.67 1.73 5.63
N ALA A 140 -5.82 1.24 6.54
CA ALA A 140 -5.91 -0.13 7.04
C ALA A 140 -5.81 -0.17 8.57
N HIS A 141 -6.41 -1.18 9.18
CA HIS A 141 -6.42 -1.40 10.62
C HIS A 141 -5.26 -2.32 11.02
N ALA A 142 -4.39 -1.82 11.88
CA ALA A 142 -3.21 -2.54 12.39
C ALA A 142 -3.36 -2.97 13.87
N GLY A 143 -4.58 -2.97 14.41
CA GLY A 143 -4.86 -3.47 15.75
C GLY A 143 -4.66 -4.98 15.86
N LYS A 144 -4.53 -5.47 17.09
CA LYS A 144 -4.46 -6.92 17.35
C LYS A 144 -5.75 -7.59 16.86
N LYS A 145 -5.59 -8.66 16.08
CA LYS A 145 -6.68 -9.56 15.72
C LYS A 145 -7.05 -10.43 16.90
#